data_3934d0c320c4f5359c8295588a142cb0
#
_entry.id   3934d0c320c4f5359c8295588a142cb0
#
_cell.length_a   1.000
_cell.length_b   1.000
_cell.length_c   1.000
_cell.angle_alpha   90.00
_cell.angle_beta   90.00
_cell.angle_gamma   90.00
#
_symmetry.space_group_name_H-M   'P 1'
#
loop_
_entity.id
_entity.type
_entity.pdbx_description
1 polymer ?
#
loop_
_entity_poly.entity_id
_entity_poly.type
_entity_poly.pdbx_seq_one_letter_code
_entity_poly.pdbx_strand_id
1 'polypeptide(L)' 'MTANQPDKQLDAQGLMCPEPVMLLHYAVRDMQAGELLEVLATDPSTERDIPRFCSFLGHELLERSEADGVYRYLLRKQG' A
#
# COMPACT_ATOMS: atom_id res chain seq x y z
N MET A 1 -20.63 9.73 0.62
CA MET A 1 -19.80 8.78 1.34
C MET A 1 -19.12 7.83 0.36
N THR A 2 -17.82 7.71 0.43
CA THR A 2 -17.10 6.86 -0.50
C THR A 2 -16.90 5.47 0.11
N ALA A 3 -17.08 4.45 -0.73
CA ALA A 3 -16.96 3.07 -0.27
C ALA A 3 -15.52 2.67 0.02
N ASN A 4 -14.55 3.42 -0.50
CA ASN A 4 -13.13 3.05 -0.43
C ASN A 4 -12.33 3.98 0.46
N GLN A 5 -12.93 4.42 1.56
CA GLN A 5 -12.19 5.25 2.50
C GLN A 5 -11.23 4.38 3.30
N PRO A 6 -9.93 4.71 3.33
CA PRO A 6 -8.97 3.86 4.03
C PRO A 6 -9.14 3.90 5.54
N ASP A 7 -8.92 2.76 6.16
CA ASP A 7 -8.91 2.66 7.62
C ASP A 7 -7.57 3.06 8.20
N LYS A 8 -6.53 3.00 7.38
CA LYS A 8 -5.17 3.28 7.81
C LYS A 8 -4.40 3.88 6.65
N GLN A 9 -3.44 4.73 6.93
CA GLN A 9 -2.60 5.34 5.91
C GLN A 9 -1.14 5.13 6.26
N LEU A 10 -0.36 4.75 5.27
CA LEU A 10 1.09 4.60 5.40
C LEU A 10 1.77 5.61 4.49
N ASP A 11 2.51 6.53 5.09
CA ASP A 11 3.26 7.51 4.34
C ASP A 11 4.71 7.03 4.21
N ALA A 12 5.04 6.55 3.02
CA ALA A 12 6.38 6.09 2.70
C ALA A 12 7.07 7.02 1.71
N GLN A 13 6.62 8.26 1.62
CA GLN A 13 7.25 9.24 0.74
C GLN A 13 8.66 9.53 1.21
N GLY A 14 9.56 9.69 0.25
CA GLY A 14 10.96 9.96 0.54
C GLY A 14 11.78 8.73 0.85
N LEU A 15 11.17 7.58 1.00
CA LEU A 15 11.88 6.33 1.29
C LEU A 15 12.14 5.58 -0.01
N MET A 16 13.26 4.85 -0.01
CA MET A 16 13.68 4.08 -1.19
C MET A 16 13.64 2.58 -0.87
N CYS A 17 13.47 1.79 -1.92
CA CYS A 17 13.49 0.33 -1.80
C CYS A 17 14.69 -0.12 -0.98
N PRO A 18 14.53 -1.04 -0.02
CA PRO A 18 13.32 -1.83 0.26
C PRO A 18 12.44 -1.26 1.38
N GLU A 19 12.68 -0.03 1.82
CA GLU A 19 11.98 0.52 2.98
C GLU A 19 10.47 0.62 2.84
N PRO A 20 9.92 1.06 1.69
CA PRO A 20 8.46 1.13 1.59
C PRO A 20 7.78 -0.22 1.83
N VAL A 21 8.34 -1.30 1.26
CA VAL A 21 7.77 -2.63 1.43
C VAL A 21 7.94 -3.12 2.86
N MET A 22 9.06 -2.79 3.49
CA MET A 22 9.28 -3.16 4.89
C MET A 22 8.25 -2.52 5.80
N LEU A 23 7.97 -1.23 5.60
CA LEU A 23 6.95 -0.55 6.37
C LEU A 23 5.57 -1.13 6.09
N LEU A 24 5.33 -1.53 4.84
CA LEU A 24 4.07 -2.13 4.46
C LEU A 24 3.83 -3.43 5.22
N HIS A 25 4.86 -4.25 5.39
CA HIS A 25 4.76 -5.46 6.18
C HIS A 25 4.30 -5.17 7.61
N TYR A 26 4.89 -4.16 8.23
CA TYR A 26 4.51 -3.80 9.59
C TYR A 26 3.08 -3.26 9.65
N ALA A 27 2.71 -2.44 8.66
CA ALA A 27 1.38 -1.84 8.65
C ALA A 27 0.29 -2.90 8.55
N VAL A 28 0.44 -3.86 7.63
CA VAL A 28 -0.60 -4.88 7.46
C VAL A 28 -0.66 -5.85 8.63
N ARG A 29 0.46 -6.03 9.33
CA ARG A 29 0.47 -6.93 10.48
C ARG A 29 -0.49 -6.49 11.56
N ASP A 30 -0.64 -5.17 11.72
CA ASP A 30 -1.50 -4.60 12.75
C ASP A 30 -2.94 -4.41 12.29
N MET A 31 -3.25 -4.80 11.05
CA MET A 31 -4.58 -4.63 10.50
C MET A 31 -5.39 -5.90 10.58
N GLN A 32 -6.70 -5.75 10.58
CA GLN A 32 -7.61 -6.87 10.54
C GLN A 32 -8.06 -7.12 9.11
N ALA A 33 -8.46 -8.35 8.82
CA ALA A 33 -8.93 -8.72 7.49
C ALA A 33 -10.09 -7.82 7.07
N GLY A 34 -10.05 -7.36 5.85
CA GLY A 34 -11.08 -6.47 5.30
C GLY A 34 -10.78 -5.00 5.45
N GLU A 35 -9.81 -4.64 6.28
CA GLU A 35 -9.46 -3.23 6.43
C GLU A 35 -8.69 -2.71 5.21
N LEU A 36 -8.86 -1.42 4.94
CA LEU A 36 -8.23 -0.77 3.80
C LEU A 36 -7.02 0.03 4.24
N LEU A 37 -5.95 -0.07 3.46
CA LEU A 37 -4.71 0.66 3.71
C LEU A 37 -4.38 1.50 2.49
N GLU A 38 -4.15 2.79 2.70
CA GLU A 38 -3.65 3.67 1.66
C GLU A 38 -2.16 3.85 1.85
N VAL A 39 -1.39 3.64 0.79
CA VAL A 39 0.07 3.80 0.81
C VAL A 39 0.46 4.93 -0.13
N LEU A 40 1.28 5.84 0.36
CA LEU A 40 1.84 6.91 -0.45
C LEU A 40 3.35 6.70 -0.53
N ALA A 41 3.90 6.77 -1.73
CA ALA A 41 5.33 6.54 -1.94
C ALA A 41 5.84 7.40 -3.08
N THR A 42 7.14 7.63 -3.10
CA THR A 42 7.75 8.41 -4.19
C THR A 42 8.79 7.60 -4.96
N ASP A 43 9.13 6.42 -4.50
CA ASP A 43 10.09 5.55 -5.19
C ASP A 43 9.39 4.79 -6.32
N PRO A 44 9.83 4.98 -7.58
CA PRO A 44 9.21 4.28 -8.71
C PRO A 44 9.21 2.76 -8.59
N SER A 45 10.14 2.17 -7.85
CA SER A 45 10.18 0.72 -7.69
C SER A 45 8.94 0.18 -6.98
N THR A 46 8.19 1.04 -6.26
CA THR A 46 6.97 0.61 -5.60
C THR A 46 5.90 0.17 -6.60
N GLU A 47 5.97 0.66 -7.84
CA GLU A 47 5.02 0.22 -8.87
C GLU A 47 5.14 -1.28 -9.14
N ARG A 48 6.33 -1.83 -8.93
CA ARG A 48 6.57 -3.26 -9.06
C ARG A 48 6.40 -3.97 -7.74
N ASP A 49 6.95 -3.39 -6.67
CA ASP A 49 7.09 -4.08 -5.41
C ASP A 49 5.78 -4.20 -4.64
N ILE A 50 4.94 -3.17 -4.67
CA ILE A 50 3.69 -3.21 -3.93
C ILE A 50 2.68 -4.18 -4.54
N PRO A 51 2.48 -4.20 -5.88
CA PRO A 51 1.64 -5.25 -6.46
C PRO A 51 2.16 -6.65 -6.17
N ARG A 52 3.48 -6.84 -6.18
CA ARG A 52 4.07 -8.14 -5.84
C ARG A 52 3.79 -8.52 -4.40
N PHE A 53 3.92 -7.56 -3.48
CA PHE A 53 3.61 -7.79 -2.08
C PHE A 53 2.17 -8.27 -1.90
N CYS A 54 1.24 -7.57 -2.55
CA CYS A 54 -0.17 -7.93 -2.45
C CYS A 54 -0.43 -9.32 -3.02
N SER A 55 0.13 -9.60 -4.19
CA SER A 55 -0.05 -10.89 -4.84
C SER A 55 0.55 -12.02 -4.01
N PHE A 56 1.74 -11.81 -3.48
CA PHE A 56 2.46 -12.85 -2.75
C PHE A 56 1.75 -13.21 -1.45
N LEU A 57 1.22 -12.23 -0.74
CA LEU A 57 0.57 -12.44 0.55
C LEU A 57 -0.95 -12.58 0.44
N GLY A 58 -1.49 -12.46 -0.75
CA GLY A 58 -2.92 -12.65 -0.96
C GLY A 58 -3.78 -11.45 -0.60
N HIS A 59 -3.16 -10.27 -0.46
CA HIS A 59 -3.94 -9.06 -0.24
C HIS A 59 -4.47 -8.53 -1.57
N GLU A 60 -5.57 -7.77 -1.51
CA GLU A 60 -6.21 -7.26 -2.70
C GLU A 60 -5.76 -5.83 -2.97
N LEU A 61 -5.21 -5.58 -4.16
CA LEU A 61 -4.85 -4.24 -4.59
C LEU A 61 -6.04 -3.64 -5.33
N LEU A 62 -6.69 -2.66 -4.69
CA LEU A 62 -7.93 -2.10 -5.21
C LEU A 62 -7.69 -0.96 -6.18
N GLU A 63 -6.73 -0.09 -5.89
CA GLU A 63 -6.43 1.06 -6.71
C GLU A 63 -4.94 1.34 -6.70
N ARG A 64 -4.46 1.88 -7.81
CA ARG A 64 -3.12 2.44 -7.86
C ARG A 64 -3.10 3.59 -8.85
N SER A 65 -2.38 4.64 -8.48
CA SER A 65 -2.28 5.83 -9.31
C SER A 65 -0.97 6.53 -9.04
N GLU A 66 -0.65 7.47 -9.92
CA GLU A 66 0.55 8.28 -9.76
C GLU A 66 0.22 9.69 -10.23
N ALA A 67 0.63 10.67 -9.43
CA ALA A 67 0.44 12.08 -9.79
C ALA A 67 1.59 12.88 -9.19
N ASP A 68 2.27 13.66 -10.02
CA ASP A 68 3.34 14.55 -9.59
C ASP A 68 4.44 13.83 -8.79
N GLY A 69 4.77 12.61 -9.21
CA GLY A 69 5.83 11.84 -8.57
C GLY A 69 5.41 11.12 -7.32
N VAL A 70 4.15 11.18 -6.93
CA VAL A 70 3.64 10.46 -5.78
C VAL A 70 2.80 9.28 -6.25
N TYR A 71 3.19 8.10 -5.81
CA TYR A 71 2.47 6.86 -6.12
C TYR A 71 1.52 6.56 -4.98
N ARG A 72 0.27 6.30 -5.31
CA ARG A 72 -0.76 6.01 -4.33
C ARG A 72 -1.33 4.63 -4.58
N TYR A 73 -1.42 3.84 -3.53
CA TYR A 73 -1.96 2.49 -3.61
C TYR A 73 -3.03 2.32 -2.54
N LEU A 74 -4.11 1.63 -2.91
CA LEU A 74 -5.15 1.29 -1.94
C LEU A 74 -5.29 -0.22 -1.95
N LEU A 75 -5.09 -0.85 -0.81
CA LEU A 75 -5.20 -2.30 -0.72
C LEU A 75 -6.10 -2.71 0.45
N ARG A 76 -6.65 -3.91 0.32
CA ARG A 76 -7.46 -4.51 1.38
C ARG A 76 -6.72 -5.70 1.96
N LYS A 77 -6.59 -5.72 3.28
CA LYS A 77 -5.92 -6.83 3.94
C LYS A 77 -6.78 -8.08 3.87
N GLN A 78 -6.16 -9.19 3.50
CA GLN A 78 -6.80 -10.51 3.51
C GLN A 78 -6.31 -11.29 4.72
N GLY A 79 -7.23 -12.01 5.29
CA GLY A 79 -6.99 -12.71 6.53
C GLY A 79 -6.09 -13.87 6.45
#